data_e3815ca0db40da89e9bcbb8410c991b5
#
_entry.id   e3815ca0db40da89e9bcbb8410c991b5
#
_cell.length_a   1.000
_cell.length_b   1.000
_cell.length_c   1.000
_cell.angle_alpha   90.00
_cell.angle_beta   90.00
_cell.angle_gamma   90.00
#
_symmetry.space_group_name_H-M   'P 1'
#
loop_
_entity.id
_entity.type
_entity.pdbx_description
1 polymer ?
#
loop_
_entity_poly.entity_id
_entity_poly.type
_entity_poly.pdbx_seq_one_letter_code
_entity_poly.pdbx_strand_id
1 'polypeptide(L)' 'MESEVTRILAQIDAEYEAAEWGLRGLALGRARHDFIAARTMHVSKLFARLNTLVGKEAITLIDQEFDKFPGLL' A
#
# COMPACT_ATOMS: atom_id res chain seq x y z
N MET A 1 1.02 -17.46 15.71
CA MET A 1 0.01 -17.28 14.65
C MET A 1 -0.12 -15.80 14.34
N GLU A 2 -0.05 -15.43 13.08
CA GLU A 2 -0.25 -14.04 12.69
C GLU A 2 -1.71 -13.66 12.81
N SER A 3 -1.98 -12.47 13.32
CA SER A 3 -3.32 -11.92 13.29
C SER A 3 -3.69 -11.51 11.87
N GLU A 4 -4.98 -11.37 11.58
CA GLU A 4 -5.42 -10.87 10.29
C GLU A 4 -4.94 -9.45 10.03
N VAL A 5 -4.91 -8.62 11.07
CA VAL A 5 -4.38 -7.26 10.97
C VAL A 5 -2.91 -7.27 10.54
N THR A 6 -2.09 -8.10 11.17
CA THR A 6 -0.68 -8.22 10.82
C THR A 6 -0.51 -8.67 9.38
N ARG A 7 -1.35 -9.60 8.92
CA ARG A 7 -1.29 -10.09 7.56
C ARG A 7 -1.65 -9.00 6.55
N ILE A 8 -2.68 -8.21 6.83
CA ILE A 8 -3.09 -7.11 5.97
C ILE A 8 -2.01 -6.04 5.90
N LEU A 9 -1.40 -5.70 7.03
CA LEU A 9 -0.30 -4.74 7.06
C LEU A 9 0.89 -5.23 6.25
N ALA A 10 1.20 -6.53 6.32
CA ALA A 10 2.25 -7.12 5.50
C ALA A 10 1.93 -7.03 4.01
N GLN A 11 0.67 -7.22 3.62
CA GLN A 11 0.25 -7.07 2.22
C GLN A 11 0.33 -5.63 1.75
N ILE A 12 -0.04 -4.67 2.59
CA ILE A 12 0.09 -3.24 2.28
C ILE A 12 1.57 -2.89 2.10
N ASP A 13 2.42 -3.38 2.98
CA ASP A 13 3.86 -3.19 2.92
C ASP A 13 4.42 -3.71 1.59
N ALA A 14 4.00 -4.92 1.19
CA ALA A 14 4.42 -5.50 -0.09
C ALA A 14 3.95 -4.68 -1.29
N GLU A 15 2.75 -4.11 -1.24
CA GLU A 15 2.25 -3.24 -2.31
C GLU A 15 3.05 -1.95 -2.42
N TYR A 16 3.39 -1.34 -1.29
CA TYR A 16 4.22 -0.14 -1.29
C TYR A 16 5.63 -0.45 -1.79
N GLU A 17 6.21 -1.56 -1.38
CA GLU A 17 7.53 -1.98 -1.87
C GLU A 17 7.52 -2.19 -3.38
N ALA A 18 6.49 -2.87 -3.88
CA ALA A 18 6.31 -3.09 -5.32
C ALA A 18 6.14 -1.77 -6.05
N ALA A 19 5.41 -0.81 -5.47
CA ALA A 19 5.22 0.51 -6.05
C ALA A 19 6.55 1.26 -6.14
N GLU A 20 7.35 1.23 -5.09
CA GLU A 20 8.65 1.91 -5.09
C GLU A 20 9.57 1.33 -6.17
N TRP A 21 9.67 0.01 -6.25
CA TRP A 21 10.49 -0.64 -7.26
C TRP A 21 9.97 -0.38 -8.68
N GLY A 22 8.65 -0.49 -8.87
CA GLY A 22 8.05 -0.29 -10.17
C GLY A 22 8.23 1.13 -10.69
N LEU A 23 8.08 2.13 -9.82
CA LEU A 23 8.25 3.52 -10.23
C LEU A 23 9.69 3.85 -10.64
N ARG A 24 10.66 3.16 -10.10
CA ARG A 24 12.06 3.35 -10.51
C ARG A 24 12.33 2.82 -11.91
N GLY A 25 11.63 1.76 -12.32
CA GLY A 25 11.87 1.10 -13.59
C GLY A 25 10.97 1.54 -14.72
N LEU A 26 9.91 2.30 -14.44
CA LEU A 26 8.93 2.67 -15.46
C LEU A 26 9.23 4.02 -16.08
N ALA A 27 9.12 4.08 -17.40
CA ALA A 27 9.15 5.34 -18.12
C ALA A 27 7.91 6.17 -17.78
N LEU A 28 7.94 7.44 -18.18
CA LEU A 28 6.77 8.30 -18.05
C LEU A 28 5.70 7.87 -19.04
N GLY A 29 4.45 8.25 -18.74
CA GLY A 29 3.34 8.06 -19.64
C GLY A 29 2.32 7.08 -19.12
N ARG A 30 1.62 6.41 -20.05
CA ARG A 30 0.46 5.60 -19.74
C ARG A 30 0.80 4.39 -18.86
N ALA A 31 1.92 3.73 -19.14
CA ALA A 31 2.33 2.57 -18.37
C ALA A 31 2.54 2.92 -16.89
N ARG A 32 3.15 4.08 -16.63
CA ARG A 32 3.33 4.58 -15.27
C ARG A 32 1.99 4.89 -14.63
N HIS A 33 1.09 5.54 -15.36
CA HIS A 33 -0.25 5.86 -14.87
C HIS A 33 -1.04 4.61 -14.51
N ASP A 34 -1.04 3.62 -15.39
CA ASP A 34 -1.77 2.37 -15.16
C ASP A 34 -1.21 1.60 -13.97
N PHE A 35 0.10 1.63 -13.80
CA PHE A 35 0.75 0.98 -12.66
C PHE A 35 0.33 1.64 -11.34
N ILE A 36 0.37 2.97 -11.28
CA ILE A 36 -0.02 3.72 -10.09
C ILE A 36 -1.48 3.45 -9.75
N ALA A 37 -2.36 3.47 -10.77
CA ALA A 37 -3.78 3.22 -10.56
C ALA A 37 -4.03 1.82 -9.99
N ALA A 38 -3.33 0.81 -10.50
CA ALA A 38 -3.47 -0.56 -10.00
C ALA A 38 -3.00 -0.68 -8.55
N ARG A 39 -1.86 -0.07 -8.20
CA ARG A 39 -1.35 -0.09 -6.83
C ARG A 39 -2.29 0.63 -5.87
N THR A 40 -2.80 1.79 -6.29
CA THR A 40 -3.77 2.54 -5.49
C THR A 40 -5.02 1.73 -5.21
N MET A 41 -5.53 1.04 -6.21
CA MET A 41 -6.71 0.19 -6.05
C MET A 41 -6.46 -0.94 -5.05
N HIS A 42 -5.32 -1.62 -5.16
CA HIS A 42 -4.97 -2.71 -4.26
C HIS A 42 -4.85 -2.23 -2.80
N VAL A 43 -4.17 -1.12 -2.60
CA VAL A 43 -4.00 -0.54 -1.25
C VAL A 43 -5.35 -0.11 -0.69
N SER A 44 -6.22 0.48 -1.52
CA SER A 44 -7.56 0.89 -1.09
C SER A 44 -8.39 -0.28 -0.60
N LYS A 45 -8.33 -1.41 -1.29
CA LYS A 45 -9.04 -2.62 -0.87
C LYS A 45 -8.52 -3.15 0.46
N LEU A 46 -7.20 -3.17 0.62
CA LEU A 46 -6.58 -3.61 1.86
C LEU A 46 -6.91 -2.65 3.02
N PHE A 47 -6.90 -1.34 2.74
CA PHE A 47 -7.27 -0.34 3.73
C PHE A 47 -8.73 -0.51 4.18
N ALA A 48 -9.64 -0.73 3.25
CA ALA A 48 -11.05 -0.94 3.58
C ALA A 48 -11.23 -2.14 4.50
N ARG A 49 -10.50 -3.21 4.24
CA ARG A 49 -10.52 -4.40 5.07
C ARG A 49 -9.93 -4.14 6.45
N LEU A 50 -8.83 -3.42 6.50
CA LEU A 50 -8.20 -3.04 7.76
C LEU A 50 -9.15 -2.17 8.59
N ASN A 51 -9.81 -1.21 7.94
CA ASN A 51 -10.77 -0.33 8.59
C ASN A 51 -11.94 -1.11 9.20
N THR A 52 -12.37 -2.18 8.55
CA THR A 52 -13.40 -3.07 9.10
C THR A 52 -12.95 -3.74 10.39
N LEU A 53 -11.66 -4.06 10.49
CA LEU A 53 -11.12 -4.79 11.64
C LEU A 53 -10.76 -3.88 12.81
N VAL A 54 -10.19 -2.71 12.55
CA VAL A 54 -9.64 -1.84 13.60
C VAL A 54 -10.25 -0.44 13.64
N GLY A 55 -11.12 -0.12 12.71
CA GLY A 55 -11.79 1.19 12.69
C GLY A 55 -10.81 2.35 12.50
N LYS A 56 -10.92 3.36 13.32
CA LYS A 56 -10.14 4.60 13.18
C LYS A 56 -8.64 4.39 13.21
N GLU A 57 -8.16 3.33 13.82
CA GLU A 57 -6.73 3.04 13.90
C GLU A 57 -6.14 2.67 12.54
N ALA A 58 -6.98 2.31 11.57
CA ALA A 58 -6.51 1.94 10.24
C ALA A 58 -5.69 3.06 9.61
N ILE A 59 -6.10 4.31 9.76
CA ILE A 59 -5.39 5.47 9.20
C ILE A 59 -3.99 5.57 9.79
N THR A 60 -3.87 5.45 11.10
CA THR A 60 -2.58 5.51 11.79
C THR A 60 -1.68 4.37 11.35
N LEU A 61 -2.22 3.16 11.26
CA LEU A 61 -1.45 1.99 10.88
C LEU A 61 -0.94 2.09 9.44
N ILE A 62 -1.78 2.54 8.52
CA ILE A 62 -1.37 2.66 7.12
C ILE A 62 -0.34 3.78 6.93
N ASP A 63 -0.46 4.87 7.69
CA ASP A 63 0.53 5.95 7.66
C ASP A 63 1.89 5.46 8.17
N GLN A 64 1.91 4.64 9.20
CA GLN A 64 3.16 4.05 9.71
C GLN A 64 3.82 3.16 8.66
N GLU A 65 3.04 2.38 7.92
CA GLU A 65 3.59 1.56 6.85
C GLU A 65 4.13 2.42 5.71
N PHE A 66 3.40 3.47 5.33
CA PHE A 66 3.81 4.38 4.26
C PHE A 66 5.13 5.10 4.59
N ASP A 67 5.34 5.44 5.86
CA ASP A 67 6.56 6.11 6.30
C ASP A 67 7.83 5.30 6.06
N LYS A 68 7.69 3.98 5.87
CA LYS A 68 8.83 3.12 5.55
C LYS A 68 9.29 3.26 4.09
N PHE A 69 8.54 3.98 3.27
CA PHE A 69 8.79 4.10 1.84
C PHE A 69 8.87 5.57 1.40
N PRO A 70 9.91 6.30 1.86
CA PRO A 70 10.03 7.72 1.52
C PRO A 70 10.13 7.99 0.03
N GLY A 71 10.52 6.99 -0.76
CA GLY A 71 10.58 7.13 -2.22
C GLY A 71 9.22 7.29 -2.88
N LEU A 72 8.13 7.07 -2.16
CA LEU A 72 6.77 7.25 -2.68
C LEU A 72 6.20 8.65 -2.43
N LEU A 73 6.92 9.47 -1.68
CA LEU A 73 6.48 10.83 -1.35
C LEU A 73 6.76 11.82 -2.48
#